data_4e985609c6af609cbaaf66624bcfdd27
#
_entry.id   4e985609c6af609cbaaf66624bcfdd27
#
_cell.length_a   1.000
_cell.length_b   1.000
_cell.length_c   1.000
_cell.angle_alpha   90.00
_cell.angle_beta   90.00
_cell.angle_gamma   90.00
#
_symmetry.space_group_name_H-M   'P 1'
#
loop_
_entity.id
_entity.type
_entity.pdbx_description
1 polymer ?
#
loop_
_entity_poly.entity_id
_entity_poly.type
_entity_poly.pdbx_seq_one_letter_code
_entity_poly.pdbx_strand_id
1 'polypeptide(L)'
;VYKRQQYVEVPQVEGVPLVADMSSMILSKPVNVSKYGCIYFGVQKNVAPAGMAIAIVRDDLLGHAADTVPTMMNYTTLLAKDSMYNTPPCWCIYMTGLVLKYLENDIGGLENMQKINEAKAKILYDYLDGQEFFRNPVEHRYRSTMNVTFTSPDPDMDKKFCAEAAEAGFVNLKGHRLVGGMRASIYNAMPTEGVEKLVDFMEKFRKANA
;
A
#
# COMPACT_ATOMS: atom_id res chain seq x y z
N VAL A 1 -14.77 10.42 -2.76
CA VAL A 1 -13.64 9.50 -2.93
C VAL A 1 -12.81 9.50 -1.67
N TYR A 2 -12.88 8.42 -0.95
CA TYR A 2 -12.06 8.25 0.25
C TYR A 2 -10.67 7.75 -0.13
N LYS A 3 -9.62 8.36 0.38
CA LYS A 3 -8.27 7.81 0.29
C LYS A 3 -8.22 6.48 1.04
N ARG A 4 -7.45 5.51 0.53
CA ARG A 4 -7.26 4.16 1.13
C ARG A 4 -8.30 3.12 0.73
N GLN A 5 -9.00 3.36 -0.34
CA GLN A 5 -9.72 2.35 -1.08
C GLN A 5 -8.79 1.66 -2.08
N GLN A 6 -9.18 0.49 -2.54
CA GLN A 6 -8.53 -0.18 -3.68
C GLN A 6 -9.56 -0.50 -4.76
N TYR A 7 -9.11 -0.52 -6.00
CA TYR A 7 -9.90 -1.07 -7.09
C TYR A 7 -9.97 -2.60 -6.93
N VAL A 8 -11.18 -3.14 -6.96
CA VAL A 8 -11.41 -4.58 -6.94
C VAL A 8 -11.24 -5.17 -8.32
N GLU A 9 -11.75 -4.46 -9.32
CA GLU A 9 -11.68 -4.83 -10.72
C GLU A 9 -10.85 -3.81 -11.50
N VAL A 10 -10.07 -4.30 -12.47
CA VAL A 10 -9.34 -3.44 -13.39
C VAL A 10 -10.34 -2.72 -14.29
N PRO A 11 -10.38 -1.38 -14.32
CA PRO A 11 -11.28 -0.66 -15.20
C PRO A 11 -11.10 -1.09 -16.66
N GLN A 12 -12.19 -1.33 -17.35
CA GLN A 12 -12.16 -1.56 -18.79
C GLN A 12 -12.14 -0.22 -19.48
N VAL A 13 -11.09 0.04 -20.24
CA VAL A 13 -10.92 1.27 -21.04
C VAL A 13 -10.60 0.89 -22.48
N GLU A 14 -11.18 1.60 -23.44
CA GLU A 14 -10.96 1.40 -24.86
C GLU A 14 -10.25 2.63 -25.46
N GLY A 15 -9.36 2.38 -26.41
CA GLY A 15 -8.70 3.43 -27.19
C GLY A 15 -7.62 4.22 -26.46
N VAL A 16 -7.41 3.99 -25.15
CA VAL A 16 -6.37 4.66 -24.35
C VAL A 16 -5.65 3.66 -23.43
N PRO A 17 -4.34 3.82 -23.19
CA PRO A 17 -3.63 2.95 -22.26
C PRO A 17 -4.04 3.25 -20.80
N LEU A 18 -4.29 2.19 -20.03
CA LEU A 18 -4.53 2.30 -18.59
C LEU A 18 -3.22 2.50 -17.85
N VAL A 19 -3.12 3.56 -17.06
CA VAL A 19 -1.97 3.86 -16.19
C VAL A 19 -2.37 3.72 -14.74
N ALA A 20 -1.55 3.02 -13.94
CA ALA A 20 -1.87 2.75 -12.54
C ALA A 20 -0.70 3.10 -11.59
N ASP A 21 -1.01 3.87 -10.53
CA ASP A 21 -0.16 3.96 -9.34
C ASP A 21 -0.49 2.76 -8.43
N MET A 22 0.45 1.83 -8.31
CA MET A 22 0.31 0.67 -7.43
C MET A 22 1.18 0.75 -6.17
N SER A 23 1.68 1.92 -5.80
CA SER A 23 2.59 2.10 -4.66
C SER A 23 2.08 1.48 -3.35
N SER A 24 0.78 1.43 -3.14
CA SER A 24 0.21 0.92 -1.88
C SER A 24 -0.25 -0.53 -1.93
N MET A 25 -0.13 -1.21 -3.08
CA MET A 25 -0.64 -2.58 -3.21
C MET A 25 0.27 -3.53 -4.01
N ILE A 26 1.26 -3.00 -4.73
CA ILE A 26 2.19 -3.85 -5.49
C ILE A 26 2.82 -4.92 -4.58
N LEU A 27 3.03 -6.12 -5.09
CA LEU A 27 3.54 -7.29 -4.37
C LEU A 27 2.66 -7.77 -3.21
N SER A 28 1.46 -7.22 -3.00
CA SER A 28 0.54 -7.73 -1.97
C SER A 28 -0.32 -8.91 -2.46
N LYS A 29 -0.47 -9.03 -3.77
CA LYS A 29 -1.20 -10.09 -4.50
C LYS A 29 -0.75 -10.14 -5.96
N PRO A 30 -1.08 -11.20 -6.70
CA PRO A 30 -0.84 -11.26 -8.15
C PRO A 30 -1.53 -10.12 -8.91
N VAL A 31 -0.85 -9.62 -9.93
CA VAL A 31 -1.34 -8.58 -10.83
C VAL A 31 -1.16 -9.03 -12.28
N ASN A 32 -2.22 -8.97 -13.07
CA ASN A 32 -2.10 -9.19 -14.51
C ASN A 32 -1.58 -7.91 -15.18
N VAL A 33 -0.26 -7.85 -15.37
CA VAL A 33 0.46 -6.69 -15.92
C VAL A 33 -0.01 -6.34 -17.33
N SER A 34 -0.43 -7.32 -18.15
CA SER A 34 -0.85 -7.11 -19.55
C SER A 34 -2.09 -6.24 -19.70
N LYS A 35 -2.85 -6.01 -18.62
CA LYS A 35 -4.02 -5.12 -18.62
C LYS A 35 -3.67 -3.63 -18.57
N TYR A 36 -2.39 -3.28 -18.41
CA TYR A 36 -1.95 -1.91 -18.20
C TYR A 36 -1.00 -1.47 -19.31
N GLY A 37 -1.08 -0.21 -19.68
CA GLY A 37 -0.07 0.45 -20.49
C GLY A 37 1.15 0.85 -19.65
N CYS A 38 0.91 1.29 -18.41
CA CYS A 38 1.97 1.60 -17.47
C CYS A 38 1.53 1.31 -16.04
N ILE A 39 2.38 0.66 -15.27
CA ILE A 39 2.28 0.55 -13.82
C ILE A 39 3.49 1.27 -13.23
N TYR A 40 3.28 2.16 -12.29
CA TYR A 40 4.38 2.74 -11.54
C TYR A 40 4.14 2.66 -10.03
N PHE A 41 5.22 2.63 -9.26
CA PHE A 41 5.13 2.57 -7.80
C PHE A 41 6.41 3.05 -7.13
N GLY A 42 6.25 3.76 -6.01
CA GLY A 42 7.34 3.99 -5.08
C GLY A 42 7.63 2.74 -4.26
N VAL A 43 8.89 2.41 -4.07
CA VAL A 43 9.31 1.15 -3.43
C VAL A 43 9.10 1.11 -1.92
N GLN A 44 8.95 2.26 -1.26
CA GLN A 44 9.00 2.46 0.20
C GLN A 44 7.89 1.80 1.02
N LYS A 45 7.04 1.00 0.42
CA LYS A 45 5.94 0.30 1.12
C LYS A 45 6.22 -1.21 1.18
N ASN A 46 5.88 -1.96 0.15
CA ASN A 46 6.07 -3.42 0.11
C ASN A 46 7.41 -3.87 -0.47
N VAL A 47 8.19 -2.99 -1.10
CA VAL A 47 9.28 -3.40 -1.99
C VAL A 47 10.67 -3.16 -1.40
N ALA A 48 10.96 -1.93 -0.90
CA ALA A 48 12.29 -1.54 -0.43
C ALA A 48 12.23 -0.29 0.47
N PRO A 49 13.36 0.19 1.03
CA PRO A 49 13.45 1.52 1.62
C PRO A 49 13.12 2.63 0.61
N ALA A 50 12.75 3.83 1.12
CA ALA A 50 12.51 5.00 0.28
C ALA A 50 13.76 5.40 -0.52
N GLY A 51 13.56 5.89 -1.75
CA GLY A 51 14.64 6.41 -2.59
C GLY A 51 14.60 5.96 -4.05
N MET A 52 13.62 5.14 -4.43
CA MET A 52 13.45 4.65 -5.79
C MET A 52 11.97 4.57 -6.18
N ALA A 53 11.68 4.74 -7.45
CA ALA A 53 10.42 4.34 -8.06
C ALA A 53 10.71 3.34 -9.19
N ILE A 54 9.76 2.45 -9.43
CA ILE A 54 9.82 1.48 -10.55
C ILE A 54 8.61 1.75 -11.45
N ALA A 55 8.86 1.77 -12.76
CA ALA A 55 7.83 1.82 -13.79
C ALA A 55 7.92 0.59 -14.68
N ILE A 56 6.78 -0.07 -14.91
CA ILE A 56 6.62 -1.16 -15.89
C ILE A 56 5.81 -0.54 -17.02
N VAL A 57 6.44 -0.37 -18.17
CA VAL A 57 5.87 0.33 -19.32
C VAL A 57 5.74 -0.65 -20.47
N ARG A 58 4.60 -0.67 -21.13
CA ARG A 58 4.37 -1.48 -22.33
C ARG A 58 5.19 -0.92 -23.49
N ASP A 59 5.86 -1.79 -24.23
CA ASP A 59 6.86 -1.41 -25.24
C ASP A 59 6.33 -0.48 -26.32
N ASP A 60 5.08 -0.66 -26.75
CA ASP A 60 4.43 0.18 -27.76
C ASP A 60 4.18 1.64 -27.32
N LEU A 61 4.34 1.93 -26.03
CA LEU A 61 4.22 3.30 -25.49
C LEU A 61 5.57 4.05 -25.43
N LEU A 62 6.65 3.38 -25.78
CA LEU A 62 8.00 4.00 -25.82
C LEU A 62 8.21 4.75 -27.15
N GLY A 63 9.05 5.77 -27.13
CA GLY A 63 9.43 6.52 -28.33
C GLY A 63 8.44 7.60 -28.78
N HIS A 64 7.37 7.86 -28.04
CA HIS A 64 6.36 8.86 -28.37
C HIS A 64 6.48 10.18 -27.59
N ALA A 65 7.56 10.35 -26.82
CA ALA A 65 7.79 11.60 -26.12
C ALA A 65 8.04 12.76 -27.10
N ALA A 66 7.41 13.93 -26.86
CA ALA A 66 7.68 15.12 -27.64
C ALA A 66 9.12 15.61 -27.42
N ASP A 67 9.70 16.31 -28.39
CA ASP A 67 11.08 16.81 -28.33
C ASP A 67 11.33 17.77 -27.15
N THR A 68 10.28 18.38 -26.62
CA THR A 68 10.32 19.29 -25.47
C THR A 68 10.36 18.58 -24.12
N VAL A 69 10.18 17.24 -24.07
CA VAL A 69 10.19 16.47 -22.83
C VAL A 69 11.62 16.44 -22.28
N PRO A 70 11.83 16.82 -21.01
CA PRO A 70 13.15 16.71 -20.37
C PRO A 70 13.70 15.29 -20.42
N THR A 71 15.00 15.15 -20.60
CA THR A 71 15.70 13.86 -20.76
C THR A 71 15.29 12.82 -19.70
N MET A 72 15.22 13.20 -18.42
CA MET A 72 14.90 12.30 -17.32
C MET A 72 13.40 11.94 -17.21
N MET A 73 12.54 12.57 -18.00
CA MET A 73 11.10 12.26 -18.09
C MET A 73 10.77 11.41 -19.34
N ASN A 74 11.80 11.02 -20.11
CA ASN A 74 11.65 10.18 -21.30
C ASN A 74 12.10 8.75 -20.99
N TYR A 75 11.16 7.81 -20.98
CA TYR A 75 11.46 6.41 -20.71
C TYR A 75 12.44 5.78 -21.71
N THR A 76 12.47 6.26 -22.96
CA THR A 76 13.44 5.78 -23.98
C THR A 76 14.87 6.05 -23.55
N THR A 77 15.14 7.18 -22.89
CA THR A 77 16.46 7.51 -22.33
C THR A 77 16.89 6.52 -21.26
N LEU A 78 15.97 6.17 -20.37
CA LEU A 78 16.22 5.21 -19.29
C LEU A 78 16.42 3.80 -19.83
N LEU A 79 15.56 3.38 -20.77
CA LEU A 79 15.64 2.07 -21.43
C LEU A 79 16.99 1.86 -22.12
N ALA A 80 17.47 2.84 -22.89
CA ALA A 80 18.74 2.78 -23.61
C ALA A 80 19.98 2.62 -22.72
N LYS A 81 19.84 2.71 -21.40
CA LYS A 81 20.89 2.62 -20.38
C LYS A 81 20.55 1.63 -19.28
N ASP A 82 19.64 0.69 -19.50
CA ASP A 82 19.21 -0.31 -18.51
C ASP A 82 18.82 0.35 -17.17
N SER A 83 18.12 1.48 -17.23
CA SER A 83 17.72 2.33 -16.08
C SER A 83 18.89 2.98 -15.33
N MET A 84 20.11 2.92 -15.85
CA MET A 84 21.33 3.48 -15.24
C MET A 84 21.85 4.70 -16.01
N TYR A 85 20.97 5.55 -16.49
CA TYR A 85 21.36 6.80 -17.14
C TYR A 85 22.11 7.75 -16.18
N ASN A 86 21.72 7.79 -14.93
CA ASN A 86 22.41 8.42 -13.82
C ASN A 86 22.82 7.37 -12.77
N THR A 87 23.62 7.76 -11.79
CA THR A 87 24.02 6.88 -10.68
C THR A 87 22.80 6.27 -10.00
N PRO A 88 22.67 4.94 -9.99
CA PRO A 88 21.49 4.28 -9.47
C PRO A 88 21.47 4.25 -7.92
N PRO A 89 20.30 4.15 -7.28
CA PRO A 89 20.17 3.99 -5.83
C PRO A 89 20.49 2.54 -5.43
N CYS A 90 21.76 2.15 -5.44
CA CYS A 90 22.26 0.78 -5.26
C CYS A 90 21.63 0.08 -4.05
N TRP A 91 21.50 0.77 -2.91
CA TRP A 91 20.90 0.21 -1.71
C TRP A 91 19.44 -0.20 -1.93
N CYS A 92 18.62 0.65 -2.55
CA CYS A 92 17.23 0.34 -2.84
C CYS A 92 17.10 -0.84 -3.82
N ILE A 93 17.96 -0.89 -4.83
CA ILE A 93 17.99 -2.00 -5.81
C ILE A 93 18.35 -3.30 -5.12
N TYR A 94 19.40 -3.31 -4.29
CA TYR A 94 19.81 -4.48 -3.53
C TYR A 94 18.69 -4.98 -2.60
N MET A 95 18.07 -4.09 -1.83
CA MET A 95 16.96 -4.44 -0.94
C MET A 95 15.73 -4.93 -1.70
N THR A 96 15.44 -4.36 -2.87
CA THR A 96 14.38 -4.87 -3.77
C THR A 96 14.65 -6.32 -4.14
N GLY A 97 15.90 -6.63 -4.55
CA GLY A 97 16.29 -8.01 -4.88
C GLY A 97 16.11 -8.98 -3.72
N LEU A 98 16.44 -8.57 -2.47
CA LEU A 98 16.22 -9.39 -1.29
C LEU A 98 14.74 -9.63 -1.00
N VAL A 99 13.91 -8.61 -1.10
CA VAL A 99 12.45 -8.74 -0.89
C VAL A 99 11.81 -9.63 -1.94
N LEU A 100 12.22 -9.53 -3.21
CA LEU A 100 11.71 -10.41 -4.26
C LEU A 100 12.10 -11.88 -3.98
N LYS A 101 13.35 -12.15 -3.58
CA LYS A 101 13.78 -13.48 -3.18
C LYS A 101 13.01 -14.04 -1.98
N TYR A 102 12.77 -13.20 -0.97
CA TYR A 102 11.94 -13.56 0.18
C TYR A 102 10.52 -13.95 -0.24
N LEU A 103 9.89 -13.15 -1.10
CA LEU A 103 8.54 -13.45 -1.59
C LEU A 103 8.50 -14.76 -2.41
N GLU A 104 9.54 -15.02 -3.20
CA GLU A 104 9.62 -16.23 -4.02
C GLU A 104 9.97 -17.48 -3.18
N ASN A 105 11.01 -17.41 -2.35
CA ASN A 105 11.59 -18.60 -1.71
C ASN A 105 10.98 -18.89 -0.33
N ASP A 106 10.74 -17.86 0.48
CA ASP A 106 10.27 -18.03 1.87
C ASP A 106 8.73 -18.00 1.94
N ILE A 107 8.10 -17.11 1.19
CA ILE A 107 6.63 -17.01 1.13
C ILE A 107 6.04 -18.01 0.13
N GLY A 108 6.76 -18.33 -0.95
CA GLY A 108 6.30 -19.23 -2.02
C GLY A 108 5.35 -18.55 -3.01
N GLY A 109 5.58 -17.26 -3.29
CA GLY A 109 4.89 -16.50 -4.32
C GLY A 109 3.78 -15.57 -3.84
N LEU A 110 3.25 -14.79 -4.77
CA LEU A 110 2.29 -13.73 -4.48
C LEU A 110 0.90 -14.27 -4.10
N GLU A 111 0.52 -15.46 -4.54
CA GLU A 111 -0.72 -16.12 -4.14
C GLU A 111 -0.74 -16.45 -2.65
N ASN A 112 0.41 -16.87 -2.11
CA ASN A 112 0.54 -17.12 -0.67
C ASN A 112 0.61 -15.81 0.11
N MET A 113 1.33 -14.80 -0.41
CA MET A 113 1.36 -13.46 0.19
C MET A 113 -0.05 -12.84 0.27
N GLN A 114 -0.86 -13.03 -0.76
CA GLN A 114 -2.25 -12.60 -0.78
C GLN A 114 -3.05 -13.24 0.36
N LYS A 115 -2.96 -14.56 0.55
CA LYS A 115 -3.65 -15.28 1.64
C LYS A 115 -3.25 -14.76 3.01
N ILE A 116 -1.95 -14.53 3.22
CA ILE A 116 -1.41 -13.95 4.47
C ILE A 116 -2.00 -12.55 4.70
N ASN A 117 -1.98 -11.70 3.69
CA ASN A 117 -2.49 -10.34 3.79
C ASN A 117 -4.00 -10.28 4.01
N GLU A 118 -4.77 -11.14 3.35
CA GLU A 118 -6.23 -11.25 3.54
C GLU A 118 -6.56 -11.71 4.96
N ALA A 119 -5.89 -12.76 5.46
CA ALA A 119 -6.08 -13.25 6.82
C ALA A 119 -5.74 -12.17 7.86
N LYS A 120 -4.61 -11.48 7.70
CA LYS A 120 -4.17 -10.38 8.55
C LYS A 120 -5.15 -9.20 8.55
N ALA A 121 -5.59 -8.77 7.38
CA ALA A 121 -6.57 -7.69 7.26
C ALA A 121 -7.93 -8.07 7.85
N LYS A 122 -8.34 -9.33 7.67
CA LYS A 122 -9.59 -9.87 8.22
C LYS A 122 -9.68 -9.72 9.74
N ILE A 123 -8.61 -9.97 10.49
CA ILE A 123 -8.56 -9.81 11.95
C ILE A 123 -9.02 -8.39 12.35
N LEU A 124 -8.46 -7.37 11.70
CA LEU A 124 -8.80 -5.98 12.02
C LEU A 124 -10.18 -5.59 11.52
N TYR A 125 -10.59 -6.04 10.33
CA TYR A 125 -11.93 -5.72 9.80
C TYR A 125 -13.04 -6.43 10.58
N ASP A 126 -12.85 -7.69 10.97
CA ASP A 126 -13.84 -8.42 11.81
C ASP A 126 -14.06 -7.70 13.15
N TYR A 127 -12.99 -7.20 13.75
CA TYR A 127 -13.10 -6.39 14.97
C TYR A 127 -13.86 -5.08 14.72
N LEU A 128 -13.51 -4.35 13.65
CA LEU A 128 -14.18 -3.09 13.32
C LEU A 128 -15.66 -3.26 13.01
N ASP A 129 -16.03 -4.35 12.36
CA ASP A 129 -17.42 -4.65 12.00
C ASP A 129 -18.23 -5.25 13.16
N GLY A 130 -17.56 -5.80 14.18
CA GLY A 130 -18.18 -6.44 15.34
C GLY A 130 -18.52 -5.49 16.50
N GLN A 131 -18.26 -4.18 16.38
CA GLN A 131 -18.54 -3.19 17.42
C GLN A 131 -18.88 -1.83 16.79
N GLU A 132 -19.42 -0.87 17.58
CA GLU A 132 -19.92 0.41 17.08
C GLU A 132 -19.04 1.62 17.43
N PHE A 133 -18.09 1.47 18.34
CA PHE A 133 -17.22 2.55 18.80
C PHE A 133 -16.24 3.00 17.71
N PHE A 134 -15.54 2.04 17.08
CA PHE A 134 -14.71 2.32 15.92
C PHE A 134 -15.46 2.01 14.64
N ARG A 135 -15.37 2.88 13.64
CA ARG A 135 -16.06 2.71 12.36
C ARG A 135 -15.08 2.75 11.20
N ASN A 136 -15.23 1.82 10.27
CA ASN A 136 -14.52 1.90 8.99
C ASN A 136 -15.39 2.68 7.98
N PRO A 137 -14.91 3.81 7.42
CA PRO A 137 -15.70 4.62 6.49
C PRO A 137 -15.72 4.06 5.07
N VAL A 138 -14.96 2.98 4.79
CA VAL A 138 -14.80 2.43 3.44
C VAL A 138 -15.83 1.33 3.20
N GLU A 139 -16.55 1.42 2.11
CA GLU A 139 -17.48 0.39 1.65
C GLU A 139 -16.76 -0.96 1.55
N HIS A 140 -17.38 -2.02 2.07
CA HIS A 140 -16.78 -3.34 2.28
C HIS A 140 -16.00 -3.87 1.06
N ARG A 141 -16.59 -3.77 -0.14
CA ARG A 141 -15.97 -4.26 -1.38
C ARG A 141 -14.70 -3.50 -1.80
N TYR A 142 -14.48 -2.29 -1.30
CA TYR A 142 -13.32 -1.45 -1.67
C TYR A 142 -12.25 -1.38 -0.57
N ARG A 143 -12.38 -2.16 0.48
CA ARG A 143 -11.44 -2.20 1.60
C ARG A 143 -10.07 -2.68 1.17
N SER A 144 -9.03 -1.97 1.62
CA SER A 144 -7.64 -2.31 1.34
C SER A 144 -7.10 -3.32 2.35
N THR A 145 -6.38 -4.34 1.87
CA THR A 145 -5.64 -5.27 2.74
C THR A 145 -4.31 -4.69 3.26
N MET A 146 -3.92 -3.49 2.78
CA MET A 146 -2.64 -2.85 3.14
C MET A 146 -2.82 -1.65 4.06
N ASN A 147 -3.95 -0.94 3.95
CA ASN A 147 -4.22 0.27 4.72
C ASN A 147 -5.65 0.26 5.23
N VAL A 148 -5.83 -0.05 6.48
CA VAL A 148 -7.14 -0.05 7.15
C VAL A 148 -7.36 1.29 7.82
N THR A 149 -8.38 2.03 7.38
CA THR A 149 -8.78 3.30 7.99
C THR A 149 -9.91 3.08 8.97
N PHE A 150 -9.94 3.85 10.04
CA PHE A 150 -11.04 3.83 11.00
C PHE A 150 -11.12 5.16 11.75
N THR A 151 -12.27 5.41 12.34
CA THR A 151 -12.55 6.60 13.17
C THR A 151 -13.13 6.14 14.49
N SER A 152 -12.98 6.93 15.54
CA SER A 152 -13.71 6.84 16.79
C SER A 152 -14.97 7.76 16.74
N PRO A 153 -15.77 7.88 17.83
CA PRO A 153 -16.99 8.68 17.80
C PRO A 153 -16.80 10.15 17.42
N ASP A 154 -15.66 10.73 17.77
CA ASP A 154 -15.36 12.13 17.48
C ASP A 154 -13.84 12.37 17.29
N PRO A 155 -13.45 13.54 16.71
CA PRO A 155 -12.05 13.85 16.44
C PRO A 155 -11.15 14.01 17.66
N ASP A 156 -11.67 14.31 18.83
CA ASP A 156 -10.87 14.45 20.06
C ASP A 156 -10.55 13.06 20.61
N MET A 157 -11.49 12.13 20.49
CA MET A 157 -11.26 10.71 20.77
C MET A 157 -10.24 10.09 19.79
N ASP A 158 -10.25 10.47 18.52
CA ASP A 158 -9.21 10.08 17.54
C ASP A 158 -7.81 10.51 18.01
N LYS A 159 -7.69 11.75 18.51
CA LYS A 159 -6.41 12.28 19.03
C LYS A 159 -5.96 11.54 20.28
N LYS A 160 -6.88 11.31 21.21
CA LYS A 160 -6.64 10.56 22.45
C LYS A 160 -6.15 9.15 22.13
N PHE A 161 -6.85 8.44 21.24
CA PHE A 161 -6.45 7.11 20.78
C PHE A 161 -5.03 7.10 20.20
N CYS A 162 -4.72 8.05 19.31
CA CYS A 162 -3.38 8.12 18.70
C CYS A 162 -2.28 8.39 19.74
N ALA A 163 -2.54 9.20 20.76
CA ALA A 163 -1.58 9.51 21.83
C ALA A 163 -1.32 8.27 22.70
N GLU A 164 -2.38 7.66 23.23
CA GLU A 164 -2.27 6.46 24.08
C GLU A 164 -1.67 5.26 23.31
N ALA A 165 -2.03 5.11 22.02
CA ALA A 165 -1.44 4.09 21.17
C ALA A 165 0.06 4.29 20.97
N ALA A 166 0.52 5.55 20.80
CA ALA A 166 1.94 5.85 20.66
C ALA A 166 2.71 5.52 21.94
N GLU A 167 2.15 5.81 23.13
CA GLU A 167 2.72 5.42 24.43
C GLU A 167 2.79 3.89 24.60
N ALA A 168 1.80 3.17 24.04
CA ALA A 168 1.78 1.71 24.01
C ALA A 168 2.69 1.09 22.93
N GLY A 169 3.41 1.90 22.14
CA GLY A 169 4.35 1.45 21.11
C GLY A 169 3.76 1.29 19.72
N PHE A 170 2.50 1.68 19.49
CA PHE A 170 1.89 1.71 18.15
C PHE A 170 2.13 3.06 17.50
N VAL A 171 3.07 3.13 16.58
CA VAL A 171 3.46 4.37 15.89
C VAL A 171 2.71 4.55 14.57
N ASN A 172 2.56 5.82 14.15
CA ASN A 172 2.02 6.21 12.83
C ASN A 172 0.56 5.79 12.58
N LEU A 173 -0.27 5.65 13.61
CA LEU A 173 -1.69 5.34 13.46
C LEU A 173 -2.54 6.55 13.04
N LYS A 174 -2.05 7.78 13.17
CA LYS A 174 -2.77 8.98 12.75
C LYS A 174 -3.16 8.91 11.27
N GLY A 175 -4.43 9.20 10.98
CA GLY A 175 -4.99 9.20 9.63
C GLY A 175 -4.44 10.32 8.74
N HIS A 176 -4.96 10.39 7.52
CA HIS A 176 -4.53 11.40 6.56
C HIS A 176 -5.04 12.78 6.96
N ARG A 177 -4.20 13.83 6.84
CA ARG A 177 -4.51 15.20 7.27
C ARG A 177 -5.80 15.79 6.69
N LEU A 178 -6.24 15.33 5.51
CA LEU A 178 -7.46 15.78 4.85
C LEU A 178 -8.70 14.95 5.19
N VAL A 179 -8.52 13.74 5.73
CA VAL A 179 -9.62 12.80 6.00
C VAL A 179 -9.85 12.64 7.49
N GLY A 180 -8.81 12.83 8.30
CA GLY A 180 -8.87 12.59 9.74
C GLY A 180 -8.81 11.09 10.10
N GLY A 181 -9.28 10.77 11.29
CA GLY A 181 -9.34 9.42 11.81
C GLY A 181 -7.98 8.77 12.06
N MET A 182 -7.97 7.47 12.07
CA MET A 182 -6.80 6.60 12.20
C MET A 182 -6.57 5.76 10.95
N ARG A 183 -5.37 5.21 10.84
CA ARG A 183 -4.98 4.32 9.76
C ARG A 183 -3.94 3.31 10.25
N ALA A 184 -4.27 2.05 10.20
CA ALA A 184 -3.32 0.98 10.34
C ALA A 184 -2.69 0.64 8.97
N SER A 185 -1.39 0.81 8.85
CA SER A 185 -0.62 0.40 7.66
C SER A 185 -0.02 -0.98 7.92
N ILE A 186 -0.66 -2.01 7.37
CA ILE A 186 -0.36 -3.43 7.62
C ILE A 186 0.26 -4.09 6.39
N TYR A 187 1.27 -3.46 5.81
CA TYR A 187 1.99 -3.95 4.63
C TYR A 187 2.53 -5.38 4.80
N ASN A 188 3.07 -5.96 3.73
CA ASN A 188 3.54 -7.34 3.71
C ASN A 188 4.42 -7.70 4.92
N ALA A 189 5.34 -6.82 5.29
CA ALA A 189 6.29 -7.04 6.39
C ALA A 189 5.68 -6.93 7.80
N MET A 190 4.43 -6.44 7.95
CA MET A 190 3.76 -6.39 9.25
C MET A 190 3.37 -7.81 9.67
N PRO A 191 3.87 -8.34 10.79
CA PRO A 191 3.47 -9.64 11.28
C PRO A 191 2.02 -9.64 11.77
N THR A 192 1.36 -10.78 11.72
CA THR A 192 -0.04 -10.96 12.15
C THR A 192 -0.22 -10.56 13.61
N GLU A 193 0.73 -10.92 14.47
CA GLU A 193 0.75 -10.59 15.89
C GLU A 193 0.75 -9.08 16.16
N GLY A 194 1.30 -8.28 15.25
CA GLY A 194 1.24 -6.82 15.34
C GLY A 194 -0.18 -6.29 15.16
N VAL A 195 -0.96 -6.92 14.29
CA VAL A 195 -2.38 -6.58 14.07
C VAL A 195 -3.25 -7.09 15.22
N GLU A 196 -3.00 -8.28 15.74
CA GLU A 196 -3.69 -8.84 16.90
C GLU A 196 -3.49 -7.94 18.13
N LYS A 197 -2.25 -7.52 18.41
CA LYS A 197 -1.94 -6.57 19.50
C LYS A 197 -2.65 -5.23 19.33
N LEU A 198 -2.79 -4.75 18.09
CA LEU A 198 -3.54 -3.53 17.84
C LEU A 198 -5.02 -3.71 18.17
N VAL A 199 -5.63 -4.83 17.77
CA VAL A 199 -7.03 -5.14 18.11
C VAL A 199 -7.24 -5.25 19.61
N ASP A 200 -6.32 -5.91 20.34
CA ASP A 200 -6.36 -5.99 21.80
C ASP A 200 -6.27 -4.61 22.46
N PHE A 201 -5.42 -3.74 21.93
CA PHE A 201 -5.31 -2.36 22.40
C PHE A 201 -6.60 -1.56 22.12
N MET A 202 -7.14 -1.68 20.91
CA MET A 202 -8.41 -1.03 20.53
C MET A 202 -9.56 -1.45 21.45
N GLU A 203 -9.65 -2.72 21.79
CA GLU A 203 -10.70 -3.24 22.69
C GLU A 203 -10.54 -2.72 24.11
N LYS A 204 -9.31 -2.64 24.62
CA LYS A 204 -9.03 -2.03 25.94
C LYS A 204 -9.40 -0.55 25.95
N PHE A 205 -8.99 0.18 24.92
CA PHE A 205 -9.32 1.59 24.76
C PHE A 205 -10.83 1.81 24.69
N ARG A 206 -11.54 1.02 23.89
CA ARG A 206 -13.00 1.07 23.78
C ARG A 206 -13.67 0.91 25.14
N LYS A 207 -13.30 -0.13 25.89
CA LYS A 207 -13.87 -0.41 27.23
C LYS A 207 -13.64 0.72 28.24
N ALA A 208 -12.55 1.45 28.10
CA ALA A 208 -12.21 2.56 29.00
C ALA A 208 -12.90 3.89 28.62
N ASN A 209 -13.47 3.99 27.39
CA ASN A 209 -13.98 5.26 26.84
C ASN A 209 -15.40 5.15 26.23
N ALA A 210 -16.04 3.99 26.30
CA ALA A 210 -17.43 3.78 25.85
C ALA A 210 -18.45 4.11 26.94
#